data_b5daf75fb323d0f193670764fc9a04cf
#
_entry.id   b5daf75fb323d0f193670764fc9a04cf
#
_cell.length_a   1.000
_cell.length_b   1.000
_cell.length_c   1.000
_cell.angle_alpha   90.00
_cell.angle_beta   90.00
_cell.angle_gamma   90.00
#
_symmetry.space_group_name_H-M   'P 1'
#
loop_
_entity.id
_entity.type
_entity.pdbx_description
1 polymer ?
#
loop_
_entity_poly.entity_id
_entity_poly.type
_entity_poly.pdbx_seq_one_letter_code
_entity_poly.pdbx_strand_id
1 'polypeptide(L)'
;MKNRRSFIKKVSALSTGFWAWPLIDQGFAYDLKNVLGSLEQTSPMELADNEDFWSWVRHNYTASSNLINLNNGGVSPHPKVVQDAVERFTSLSNEAPSYYMWRVFEKGRETIREKLAELAGVDPEEIAINRNTTESLDTIIFGLEMKKGDEFVTSNFIYPNMNQAWMQREMREGLVRKVARIPMPSTDTEAIVKAYTDQFTSKTKVVLIEHLVNWTG
;
A
#
# COMPACT_ATOMS: atom_id res chain seq x y z
N MET A 1 -14.90 13.09 2.82
CA MET A 1 -14.56 11.72 3.26
C MET A 1 -14.91 10.76 2.11
N LYS A 2 -13.89 10.18 1.46
CA LYS A 2 -14.13 9.19 0.41
C LYS A 2 -14.64 7.91 1.06
N ASN A 3 -15.81 7.52 0.69
CA ASN A 3 -16.73 6.56 1.29
C ASN A 3 -16.13 5.15 1.37
N ARG A 4 -16.26 4.42 2.50
CA ARG A 4 -15.97 2.98 2.68
C ARG A 4 -16.54 2.14 1.54
N ARG A 5 -17.70 2.52 0.99
CA ARG A 5 -18.33 1.88 -0.18
C ARG A 5 -17.48 2.02 -1.45
N SER A 6 -16.81 3.17 -1.66
CA SER A 6 -15.88 3.36 -2.79
C SER A 6 -14.63 2.49 -2.65
N PHE A 7 -14.15 2.29 -1.42
CA PHE A 7 -13.05 1.38 -1.12
C PHE A 7 -13.45 -0.08 -1.37
N ILE A 8 -14.60 -0.51 -0.85
CA ILE A 8 -15.12 -1.89 -1.05
C ILE A 8 -15.36 -2.14 -2.54
N LYS A 9 -15.98 -1.20 -3.28
CA LYS A 9 -16.16 -1.33 -4.75
C LYS A 9 -14.83 -1.42 -5.50
N LYS A 10 -13.81 -0.69 -5.08
CA LYS A 10 -12.48 -0.73 -5.71
C LYS A 10 -11.73 -2.03 -5.39
N VAL A 11 -11.83 -2.51 -4.15
CA VAL A 11 -11.24 -3.81 -3.75
C VAL A 11 -11.93 -4.96 -4.47
N SER A 12 -13.27 -4.92 -4.62
CA SER A 12 -14.01 -5.96 -5.35
C SER A 12 -13.77 -5.90 -6.87
N ALA A 13 -13.58 -4.72 -7.45
CA ALA A 13 -13.18 -4.59 -8.86
C ALA A 13 -11.79 -5.19 -9.11
N LEU A 14 -10.87 -5.06 -8.16
CA LEU A 14 -9.56 -5.73 -8.20
C LEU A 14 -9.67 -7.26 -8.18
N SER A 15 -10.67 -7.82 -7.47
CA SER A 15 -10.89 -9.27 -7.38
C SER A 15 -11.61 -9.88 -8.60
N THR A 16 -12.43 -9.11 -9.33
CA THR A 16 -13.28 -9.61 -10.42
C THR A 16 -12.61 -9.74 -11.78
N GLY A 17 -11.37 -9.25 -11.94
CA GLY A 17 -10.67 -9.27 -13.22
C GLY A 17 -9.56 -10.31 -13.35
N PHE A 18 -9.44 -11.25 -12.46
CA PHE A 18 -8.42 -12.29 -12.55
C PHE A 18 -8.81 -13.36 -13.57
N TRP A 19 -8.09 -13.44 -14.67
CA TRP A 19 -8.12 -14.59 -15.59
C TRP A 19 -7.51 -15.86 -14.97
N ALA A 20 -7.01 -15.79 -13.73
CA ALA A 20 -6.72 -16.94 -12.87
C ALA A 20 -7.97 -17.50 -12.17
N TRP A 21 -9.16 -17.07 -12.60
CA TRP A 21 -10.45 -17.44 -12.05
C TRP A 21 -10.74 -18.96 -11.95
N PRO A 22 -10.27 -19.83 -12.86
CA PRO A 22 -10.50 -21.28 -12.68
C PRO A 22 -9.84 -21.86 -11.44
N LEU A 23 -9.05 -21.06 -10.74
CA LEU A 23 -8.23 -21.49 -9.61
C LEU A 23 -8.71 -20.93 -8.24
N ILE A 24 -9.71 -20.07 -8.21
CA ILE A 24 -10.37 -19.63 -6.97
C ILE A 24 -11.48 -20.64 -6.67
N ASP A 25 -11.62 -21.01 -5.40
CA ASP A 25 -12.74 -21.83 -4.95
C ASP A 25 -14.06 -21.18 -5.41
N GLN A 26 -14.82 -21.89 -6.24
CA GLN A 26 -16.07 -21.38 -6.82
C GLN A 26 -17.08 -21.03 -5.73
N GLY A 27 -17.06 -21.71 -4.57
CA GLY A 27 -17.88 -21.40 -3.42
C GLY A 27 -17.60 -20.00 -2.87
N PHE A 28 -16.31 -19.67 -2.67
CA PHE A 28 -15.90 -18.35 -2.17
C PHE A 28 -16.26 -17.22 -3.16
N ALA A 29 -16.03 -17.45 -4.46
CA ALA A 29 -16.38 -16.47 -5.49
C ALA A 29 -17.87 -16.21 -5.56
N TYR A 30 -18.69 -17.25 -5.36
CA TYR A 30 -20.16 -17.15 -5.33
C TYR A 30 -20.63 -16.39 -4.07
N ASP A 31 -20.11 -16.72 -2.91
CA ASP A 31 -20.42 -16.02 -1.66
C ASP A 31 -20.01 -14.55 -1.72
N LEU A 32 -18.82 -14.25 -2.21
CA LEU A 32 -18.35 -12.89 -2.41
C LEU A 32 -19.28 -12.10 -3.35
N LYS A 33 -19.71 -12.70 -4.47
CA LYS A 33 -20.60 -12.06 -5.42
C LYS A 33 -21.99 -11.75 -4.82
N ASN A 34 -22.51 -12.67 -4.04
CA ASN A 34 -23.81 -12.51 -3.36
C ASN A 34 -23.72 -11.42 -2.29
N VAL A 35 -22.67 -11.44 -1.47
CA VAL A 35 -22.42 -10.39 -0.47
C VAL A 35 -22.25 -9.03 -1.14
N LEU A 36 -21.45 -8.94 -2.20
CA LEU A 36 -21.24 -7.69 -2.94
C LEU A 36 -22.55 -7.17 -3.57
N GLY A 37 -23.38 -8.07 -4.13
CA GLY A 37 -24.68 -7.71 -4.68
C GLY A 37 -25.63 -7.15 -3.60
N SER A 38 -25.63 -7.71 -2.41
CA SER A 38 -26.41 -7.18 -1.28
C SER A 38 -25.85 -5.83 -0.78
N LEU A 39 -24.52 -5.64 -0.83
CA LEU A 39 -23.88 -4.40 -0.44
C LEU A 39 -24.17 -3.22 -1.38
N GLU A 40 -24.46 -3.49 -2.65
CA GLU A 40 -24.82 -2.44 -3.62
C GLU A 40 -26.13 -1.74 -3.29
N GLN A 41 -27.03 -2.43 -2.60
CA GLN A 41 -28.35 -1.95 -2.22
C GLN A 41 -28.39 -1.36 -0.79
N THR A 42 -27.32 -1.55 0.00
CA THR A 42 -27.25 -1.13 1.40
C THR A 42 -26.45 0.17 1.54
N SER A 43 -26.92 1.10 2.34
CA SER A 43 -26.20 2.35 2.59
C SER A 43 -24.91 2.11 3.39
N PRO A 44 -23.90 2.98 3.26
CA PRO A 44 -22.66 2.86 4.06
C PRO A 44 -22.87 2.93 5.57
N MET A 45 -23.90 3.63 6.02
CA MET A 45 -24.26 3.74 7.44
C MET A 45 -24.85 2.42 7.95
N GLU A 46 -25.78 1.84 7.21
CA GLU A 46 -26.37 0.54 7.56
C GLU A 46 -25.33 -0.57 7.61
N LEU A 47 -24.34 -0.53 6.70
CA LEU A 47 -23.21 -1.48 6.72
C LEU A 47 -22.27 -1.26 7.90
N ALA A 48 -22.08 0.01 8.30
CA ALA A 48 -21.20 0.31 9.43
C ALA A 48 -21.69 -0.30 10.74
N ASP A 49 -23.02 -0.40 10.91
CA ASP A 49 -23.66 -0.91 12.11
C ASP A 49 -24.09 -2.40 11.98
N ASN A 50 -23.82 -3.04 10.84
CA ASN A 50 -24.21 -4.42 10.58
C ASN A 50 -23.16 -5.40 11.13
N GLU A 51 -23.44 -6.00 12.28
CA GLU A 51 -22.55 -6.98 12.94
C GLU A 51 -22.38 -8.27 12.14
N ASP A 52 -23.39 -8.72 11.40
CA ASP A 52 -23.27 -9.91 10.54
C ASP A 52 -22.29 -9.67 9.40
N PHE A 53 -22.34 -8.47 8.80
CA PHE A 53 -21.36 -8.07 7.79
C PHE A 53 -19.93 -8.05 8.36
N TRP A 54 -19.72 -7.48 9.53
CA TRP A 54 -18.39 -7.43 10.14
C TRP A 54 -17.92 -8.79 10.63
N SER A 55 -18.84 -9.65 11.08
CA SER A 55 -18.55 -11.05 11.40
C SER A 55 -18.08 -11.79 10.15
N TRP A 56 -18.78 -11.63 9.02
CA TRP A 56 -18.35 -12.19 7.74
C TRP A 56 -16.96 -11.67 7.31
N VAL A 57 -16.71 -10.36 7.41
CA VAL A 57 -15.38 -9.77 7.13
C VAL A 57 -14.31 -10.44 7.98
N ARG A 58 -14.55 -10.59 9.28
CA ARG A 58 -13.59 -11.22 10.22
C ARG A 58 -13.28 -12.66 9.84
N HIS A 59 -14.28 -13.45 9.44
CA HIS A 59 -14.09 -14.85 9.04
C HIS A 59 -13.29 -15.02 7.74
N ASN A 60 -13.15 -13.95 6.96
CA ASN A 60 -12.29 -13.94 5.78
C ASN A 60 -10.80 -13.67 6.08
N TYR A 61 -10.44 -13.58 7.33
CA TYR A 61 -9.05 -13.48 7.79
C TYR A 61 -8.73 -14.62 8.74
N THR A 62 -7.47 -15.08 8.74
CA THR A 62 -6.96 -16.12 9.67
C THR A 62 -6.36 -15.50 10.94
N ALA A 63 -6.66 -14.24 11.23
CA ALA A 63 -6.18 -13.56 12.42
C ALA A 63 -6.71 -14.24 13.69
N SER A 64 -5.87 -14.29 14.73
CA SER A 64 -6.24 -14.90 16.00
C SER A 64 -7.44 -14.21 16.65
N SER A 65 -8.41 -15.01 17.08
CA SER A 65 -9.58 -14.49 17.83
C SER A 65 -9.23 -14.05 19.25
N ASN A 66 -8.08 -14.48 19.79
CA ASN A 66 -7.63 -14.18 21.15
C ASN A 66 -6.75 -12.92 21.23
N LEU A 67 -6.46 -12.29 20.11
CA LEU A 67 -5.62 -11.10 20.03
C LEU A 67 -6.33 -9.99 19.25
N ILE A 68 -6.46 -8.83 19.86
CA ILE A 68 -6.93 -7.63 19.19
C ILE A 68 -5.72 -6.92 18.59
N ASN A 69 -5.54 -7.05 17.26
CA ASN A 69 -4.46 -6.38 16.56
C ASN A 69 -4.85 -4.96 16.18
N LEU A 70 -4.29 -3.99 16.88
CA LEU A 70 -4.48 -2.56 16.59
C LEU A 70 -3.36 -1.96 15.73
N ASN A 71 -2.33 -2.76 15.38
CA ASN A 71 -1.21 -2.30 14.57
C ASN A 71 -1.21 -2.95 13.18
N ASN A 72 -2.12 -2.49 12.33
CA ASN A 72 -2.24 -2.97 10.94
C ASN A 72 -1.57 -2.03 9.92
N GLY A 73 -0.94 -0.94 10.35
CA GLY A 73 -0.28 0.01 9.47
C GLY A 73 1.04 -0.51 8.90
N GLY A 74 1.90 -1.06 9.75
CA GLY A 74 3.19 -1.62 9.35
C GLY A 74 3.09 -3.06 8.84
N VAL A 75 2.24 -3.86 9.45
CA VAL A 75 2.00 -5.27 9.10
C VAL A 75 0.51 -5.59 9.29
N SER A 76 -0.09 -6.22 8.29
CA SER A 76 -1.51 -6.56 8.29
C SER A 76 -1.71 -8.01 7.85
N PRO A 77 -2.65 -8.76 8.45
CA PRO A 77 -2.99 -10.07 7.96
C PRO A 77 -3.59 -9.98 6.56
N HIS A 78 -3.24 -10.93 5.70
CA HIS A 78 -3.86 -11.06 4.40
C HIS A 78 -5.25 -11.69 4.52
N PRO A 79 -6.22 -11.32 3.68
CA PRO A 79 -7.45 -12.08 3.52
C PRO A 79 -7.13 -13.54 3.14
N LYS A 80 -7.95 -14.48 3.61
CA LYS A 80 -7.77 -15.91 3.35
C LYS A 80 -7.63 -16.22 1.86
N VAL A 81 -8.43 -15.59 1.00
CA VAL A 81 -8.34 -15.76 -0.46
C VAL A 81 -6.96 -15.40 -1.01
N VAL A 82 -6.29 -14.41 -0.43
CA VAL A 82 -4.93 -13.99 -0.82
C VAL A 82 -3.91 -15.02 -0.33
N GLN A 83 -4.06 -15.53 0.88
CA GLN A 83 -3.19 -16.58 1.43
C GLN A 83 -3.26 -17.84 0.56
N ASP A 84 -4.47 -18.33 0.30
CA ASP A 84 -4.71 -19.52 -0.54
C ASP A 84 -4.15 -19.33 -1.97
N ALA A 85 -4.21 -18.11 -2.52
CA ALA A 85 -3.63 -17.81 -3.82
C ALA A 85 -2.09 -17.85 -3.78
N VAL A 86 -1.46 -17.27 -2.75
CA VAL A 86 0.01 -17.28 -2.59
C VAL A 86 0.52 -18.71 -2.46
N GLU A 87 -0.11 -19.54 -1.62
CA GLU A 87 0.27 -20.94 -1.43
C GLU A 87 0.19 -21.73 -2.74
N ARG A 88 -0.91 -21.56 -3.47
CA ARG A 88 -1.11 -22.23 -4.78
C ARG A 88 -0.10 -21.79 -5.83
N PHE A 89 0.12 -20.50 -6.00
CA PHE A 89 1.09 -20.02 -6.98
C PHE A 89 2.53 -20.39 -6.60
N THR A 90 2.83 -20.48 -5.32
CA THR A 90 4.11 -21.01 -4.84
C THR A 90 4.27 -22.48 -5.21
N SER A 91 3.25 -23.31 -5.01
CA SER A 91 3.26 -24.72 -5.42
C SER A 91 3.45 -24.88 -6.91
N LEU A 92 2.67 -24.17 -7.73
CA LEU A 92 2.80 -24.18 -9.21
C LEU A 92 4.20 -23.77 -9.67
N SER A 93 4.78 -22.74 -9.05
CA SER A 93 6.13 -22.30 -9.41
C SER A 93 7.19 -23.36 -9.10
N ASN A 94 6.97 -24.20 -8.08
CA ASN A 94 7.86 -25.32 -7.76
C ASN A 94 7.68 -26.55 -8.65
N GLU A 95 6.49 -26.77 -9.21
CA GLU A 95 6.24 -27.89 -10.14
C GLU A 95 7.01 -27.75 -11.44
N ALA A 96 7.04 -26.57 -12.04
CA ALA A 96 7.76 -26.30 -13.28
C ALA A 96 8.22 -24.83 -13.32
N PRO A 97 9.30 -24.46 -12.62
CA PRO A 97 9.68 -23.06 -12.35
C PRO A 97 9.80 -22.21 -13.62
N SER A 98 10.57 -22.65 -14.61
CA SER A 98 10.79 -21.89 -15.84
C SER A 98 9.51 -21.73 -16.68
N TYR A 99 8.63 -22.72 -16.67
CA TYR A 99 7.38 -22.66 -17.39
C TYR A 99 6.40 -21.68 -16.73
N TYR A 100 6.12 -21.88 -15.43
CA TYR A 100 5.13 -21.06 -14.73
C TYR A 100 5.61 -19.62 -14.58
N MET A 101 6.86 -19.38 -14.16
CA MET A 101 7.36 -18.03 -13.93
C MET A 101 7.46 -17.22 -15.21
N TRP A 102 8.04 -17.79 -16.28
CA TRP A 102 8.32 -17.02 -17.51
C TRP A 102 7.21 -17.09 -18.56
N ARG A 103 6.37 -18.11 -18.53
CA ARG A 103 5.33 -18.29 -19.57
C ARG A 103 3.93 -17.95 -19.06
N VAL A 104 3.67 -18.08 -17.78
CA VAL A 104 2.34 -17.92 -17.19
C VAL A 104 2.27 -16.67 -16.31
N PHE A 105 3.09 -16.59 -15.26
CA PHE A 105 2.96 -15.54 -14.25
C PHE A 105 3.39 -14.17 -14.77
N GLU A 106 4.43 -14.13 -15.61
CA GLU A 106 4.89 -12.87 -16.19
C GLU A 106 3.80 -12.19 -17.02
N LYS A 107 3.03 -12.96 -17.80
CA LYS A 107 1.89 -12.42 -18.54
C LYS A 107 0.76 -11.92 -17.65
N GLY A 108 0.52 -12.60 -16.52
CA GLY A 108 -0.50 -12.19 -15.55
C GLY A 108 -0.17 -10.90 -14.79
N ARG A 109 1.12 -10.57 -14.69
CA ARG A 109 1.59 -9.37 -14.01
C ARG A 109 1.05 -8.08 -14.65
N GLU A 110 0.96 -8.06 -15.97
CA GLU A 110 0.49 -6.88 -16.71
C GLU A 110 -0.95 -6.50 -16.35
N THR A 111 -1.84 -7.46 -16.29
CA THR A 111 -3.23 -7.23 -15.87
C THR A 111 -3.34 -6.68 -14.44
N ILE A 112 -2.43 -7.07 -13.55
CA ILE A 112 -2.37 -6.52 -12.18
C ILE A 112 -1.90 -5.07 -12.22
N ARG A 113 -0.88 -4.79 -13.01
CA ARG A 113 -0.30 -3.45 -13.18
C ARG A 113 -1.34 -2.47 -13.73
N GLU A 114 -2.10 -2.87 -14.76
CA GLU A 114 -3.21 -2.09 -15.33
C GLU A 114 -4.27 -1.74 -14.28
N LYS A 115 -4.66 -2.70 -13.45
CA LYS A 115 -5.64 -2.48 -12.37
C LYS A 115 -5.13 -1.56 -11.26
N LEU A 116 -3.87 -1.68 -10.90
CA LEU A 116 -3.25 -0.78 -9.94
C LEU A 116 -3.16 0.65 -10.48
N ALA A 117 -2.88 0.79 -11.77
CA ALA A 117 -2.88 2.08 -12.46
C ALA A 117 -4.27 2.73 -12.46
N GLU A 118 -5.32 1.95 -12.80
CA GLU A 118 -6.72 2.41 -12.70
C GLU A 118 -7.06 2.87 -11.28
N LEU A 119 -6.66 2.10 -10.27
CA LEU A 119 -6.87 2.45 -8.86
C LEU A 119 -6.14 3.75 -8.46
N ALA A 120 -4.92 3.92 -8.93
CA ALA A 120 -4.08 5.08 -8.65
C ALA A 120 -4.45 6.30 -9.50
N GLY A 121 -5.12 6.10 -10.64
CA GLY A 121 -5.46 7.17 -11.60
C GLY A 121 -4.26 7.62 -12.43
N VAL A 122 -3.37 6.68 -12.78
CA VAL A 122 -2.14 6.91 -13.55
C VAL A 122 -2.05 5.95 -14.73
N ASP A 123 -1.02 6.11 -15.60
CA ASP A 123 -0.74 5.17 -16.67
C ASP A 123 -0.12 3.88 -16.12
N PRO A 124 -0.41 2.69 -16.67
CA PRO A 124 0.25 1.43 -16.29
C PRO A 124 1.78 1.48 -16.35
N GLU A 125 2.36 2.26 -17.26
CA GLU A 125 3.82 2.45 -17.34
C GLU A 125 4.42 3.18 -16.15
N GLU A 126 3.59 3.89 -15.35
CA GLU A 126 4.01 4.56 -14.12
C GLU A 126 3.93 3.65 -12.88
N ILE A 127 3.48 2.39 -13.04
CA ILE A 127 3.36 1.41 -11.95
C ILE A 127 4.53 0.43 -11.96
N ALA A 128 5.31 0.43 -10.90
CA ALA A 128 6.28 -0.62 -10.58
C ALA A 128 5.83 -1.39 -9.34
N ILE A 129 5.73 -2.73 -9.46
CA ILE A 129 5.33 -3.61 -8.35
C ILE A 129 6.60 -4.12 -7.67
N ASN A 130 6.85 -3.65 -6.46
CA ASN A 130 7.98 -4.03 -5.63
C ASN A 130 7.52 -4.89 -4.44
N ARG A 131 8.47 -5.49 -3.74
CA ARG A 131 8.19 -6.39 -2.61
C ARG A 131 7.54 -5.69 -1.42
N ASN A 132 7.95 -4.45 -1.14
CA ASN A 132 7.44 -3.64 -0.02
C ASN A 132 7.83 -2.16 -0.18
N THR A 133 7.28 -1.31 0.69
CA THR A 133 7.55 0.14 0.69
C THR A 133 9.02 0.46 0.92
N THR A 134 9.75 -0.30 1.74
CA THR A 134 11.18 -0.07 1.97
C THR A 134 11.97 -0.22 0.69
N GLU A 135 11.77 -1.31 -0.06
CA GLU A 135 12.43 -1.51 -1.36
C GLU A 135 12.09 -0.42 -2.37
N SER A 136 10.82 -0.01 -2.42
CA SER A 136 10.37 1.05 -3.32
C SER A 136 11.03 2.39 -3.01
N LEU A 137 11.04 2.78 -1.75
CA LEU A 137 11.63 4.05 -1.32
C LEU A 137 13.16 4.02 -1.42
N ASP A 138 13.81 2.91 -1.07
CA ASP A 138 15.26 2.77 -1.21
C ASP A 138 15.68 2.86 -2.69
N THR A 139 14.92 2.27 -3.60
CA THR A 139 15.15 2.39 -5.04
C THR A 139 15.13 3.86 -5.48
N ILE A 140 14.17 4.63 -4.99
CA ILE A 140 14.08 6.07 -5.28
C ILE A 140 15.22 6.82 -4.58
N ILE A 141 15.40 6.63 -3.28
CA ILE A 141 16.36 7.37 -2.46
C ILE A 141 17.79 7.20 -3.01
N PHE A 142 18.17 5.96 -3.35
CA PHE A 142 19.51 5.69 -3.87
C PHE A 142 19.64 5.91 -5.38
N GLY A 143 18.53 5.95 -6.12
CA GLY A 143 18.49 6.24 -7.55
C GLY A 143 18.52 7.74 -7.89
N LEU A 144 18.17 8.61 -6.94
CA LEU A 144 18.18 10.05 -7.18
C LEU A 144 19.62 10.58 -7.34
N GLU A 145 19.87 11.25 -8.46
CA GLU A 145 21.15 11.93 -8.71
C GLU A 145 21.25 13.20 -7.85
N MET A 146 22.07 13.12 -6.83
CA MET A 146 22.36 14.23 -5.91
C MET A 146 23.86 14.33 -5.69
N LYS A 147 24.33 15.52 -5.35
CA LYS A 147 25.76 15.79 -5.10
C LYS A 147 25.97 16.37 -3.72
N LYS A 148 27.22 16.35 -3.27
CA LYS A 148 27.63 16.91 -1.99
C LYS A 148 27.09 18.34 -1.80
N GLY A 149 26.39 18.56 -0.70
CA GLY A 149 25.79 19.82 -0.33
C GLY A 149 24.37 20.05 -0.86
N ASP A 150 23.84 19.15 -1.70
CA ASP A 150 22.41 19.16 -2.02
C ASP A 150 21.58 18.86 -0.78
N GLU A 151 20.44 19.49 -0.67
CA GLU A 151 19.57 19.38 0.49
C GLU A 151 18.34 18.52 0.22
N PHE A 152 17.92 17.77 1.22
CA PHE A 152 16.64 17.10 1.26
C PHE A 152 15.90 17.44 2.55
N VAL A 153 14.57 17.56 2.44
CA VAL A 153 13.69 17.89 3.55
C VAL A 153 12.90 16.65 3.97
N THR A 154 12.90 16.34 5.25
CA THR A 154 12.07 15.30 5.87
C THR A 154 11.29 15.89 7.04
N SER A 155 10.29 15.17 7.54
CA SER A 155 9.65 15.55 8.79
C SER A 155 10.39 15.01 10.00
N ASN A 156 10.03 15.52 11.19
CA ASN A 156 10.42 14.93 12.47
C ASN A 156 9.70 13.59 12.76
N PHE A 157 8.77 13.18 11.92
CA PHE A 157 8.02 11.91 11.99
C PHE A 157 8.44 10.89 10.93
N ILE A 158 9.56 11.13 10.23
CA ILE A 158 10.07 10.22 9.22
C ILE A 158 10.11 8.78 9.74
N TYR A 159 9.60 7.86 8.93
CA TYR A 159 9.64 6.44 9.29
C TYR A 159 11.09 5.94 9.46
N PRO A 160 11.40 5.19 10.53
CA PRO A 160 12.78 4.84 10.91
C PRO A 160 13.63 4.24 9.80
N ASN A 161 13.08 3.33 8.98
CA ASN A 161 13.85 2.72 7.89
C ASN A 161 14.27 3.75 6.84
N MET A 162 13.38 4.68 6.50
CA MET A 162 13.71 5.76 5.54
C MET A 162 14.70 6.75 6.13
N ASN A 163 14.60 6.99 7.44
CA ASN A 163 15.60 7.78 8.14
C ASN A 163 17.01 7.18 8.00
N GLN A 164 17.13 5.85 8.12
CA GLN A 164 18.42 5.16 7.95
C GLN A 164 18.98 5.28 6.53
N ALA A 165 18.13 5.12 5.51
CA ALA A 165 18.55 5.29 4.11
C ALA A 165 19.12 6.69 3.84
N TRP A 166 18.41 7.72 4.28
CA TRP A 166 18.88 9.10 4.14
C TRP A 166 20.15 9.40 4.97
N MET A 167 20.23 8.90 6.20
CA MET A 167 21.47 9.01 7.00
C MET A 167 22.67 8.39 6.28
N GLN A 168 22.50 7.27 5.63
CA GLN A 168 23.56 6.64 4.85
C GLN A 168 24.05 7.56 3.73
N ARG A 169 23.14 8.22 3.00
CA ARG A 169 23.50 9.19 1.95
C ARG A 169 24.15 10.45 2.52
N GLU A 170 23.69 10.96 3.67
CA GLU A 170 24.38 12.07 4.37
C GLU A 170 25.84 11.71 4.65
N MET A 171 26.07 10.53 5.23
CA MET A 171 27.42 10.10 5.62
C MET A 171 28.33 9.80 4.43
N ARG A 172 27.80 9.18 3.39
CA ARG A 172 28.61 8.72 2.23
C ARG A 172 28.78 9.79 1.17
N GLU A 173 27.76 10.58 0.92
CA GLU A 173 27.72 11.53 -0.21
C GLU A 173 27.77 12.99 0.23
N GLY A 174 27.63 13.25 1.53
CA GLY A 174 27.66 14.60 2.08
C GLY A 174 26.43 15.42 1.74
N LEU A 175 25.26 14.77 1.61
CA LEU A 175 23.97 15.44 1.50
C LEU A 175 23.62 16.14 2.82
N VAL A 176 22.78 17.14 2.77
CA VAL A 176 22.38 17.95 3.92
C VAL A 176 20.88 17.77 4.20
N ARG A 177 20.59 17.24 5.39
CA ARG A 177 19.21 17.10 5.85
C ARG A 177 18.67 18.41 6.43
N LYS A 178 17.45 18.73 6.06
CA LYS A 178 16.60 19.72 6.70
C LYS A 178 15.39 19.01 7.33
N VAL A 179 14.99 19.40 8.54
CA VAL A 179 13.91 18.73 9.25
C VAL A 179 12.75 19.70 9.48
N ALA A 180 11.65 19.42 8.81
CA ALA A 180 10.37 20.08 9.05
C ALA A 180 9.80 19.61 10.40
N ARG A 181 9.65 20.53 11.34
CA ARG A 181 9.07 20.25 12.65
C ARG A 181 7.56 20.44 12.58
N ILE A 182 6.85 19.36 12.31
CA ILE A 182 5.39 19.39 12.21
C ILE A 182 4.81 19.48 13.61
N PRO A 183 3.96 20.48 13.89
CA PRO A 183 3.26 20.56 15.17
C PRO A 183 2.24 19.41 15.28
N MET A 184 2.27 18.68 16.39
CA MET A 184 1.34 17.58 16.64
C MET A 184 0.81 17.65 18.06
N PRO A 185 -0.49 17.36 18.28
CA PRO A 185 -1.51 17.10 17.27
C PRO A 185 -1.91 18.37 16.52
N SER A 186 -2.11 18.27 15.19
CA SER A 186 -2.57 19.39 14.39
C SER A 186 -3.47 18.94 13.24
N THR A 187 -4.53 19.70 13.01
CA THR A 187 -5.36 19.62 11.81
C THR A 187 -5.15 20.84 10.90
N ASP A 188 -4.23 21.73 11.26
CA ASP A 188 -3.90 22.94 10.53
C ASP A 188 -2.96 22.60 9.36
N THR A 189 -3.56 22.47 8.17
CA THR A 189 -2.82 22.18 6.95
C THR A 189 -1.82 23.27 6.59
N GLU A 190 -2.14 24.55 6.86
CA GLU A 190 -1.25 25.67 6.53
C GLU A 190 0.00 25.64 7.43
N ALA A 191 -0.16 25.36 8.71
CA ALA A 191 0.96 25.19 9.63
C ALA A 191 1.86 24.01 9.23
N ILE A 192 1.28 22.90 8.78
CA ILE A 192 2.03 21.73 8.28
C ILE A 192 2.81 22.10 7.02
N VAL A 193 2.17 22.70 6.02
CA VAL A 193 2.82 23.14 4.78
C VAL A 193 3.95 24.12 5.09
N LYS A 194 3.69 25.09 5.97
CA LYS A 194 4.70 26.07 6.39
C LYS A 194 5.91 25.40 7.05
N ALA A 195 5.72 24.38 7.88
CA ALA A 195 6.83 23.66 8.52
C ALA A 195 7.81 23.06 7.49
N TYR A 196 7.30 22.57 6.34
CA TYR A 196 8.13 22.08 5.24
C TYR A 196 8.75 23.23 4.44
N THR A 197 7.95 24.21 4.03
CA THR A 197 8.42 25.29 3.14
C THR A 197 9.45 26.20 3.81
N ASP A 198 9.39 26.38 5.12
CA ASP A 198 10.41 27.10 5.89
C ASP A 198 11.80 26.44 5.83
N GLN A 199 11.87 25.18 5.42
CA GLN A 199 13.14 24.46 5.26
C GLN A 199 13.74 24.57 3.86
N PHE A 200 12.99 25.14 2.90
CA PHE A 200 13.42 25.17 1.50
C PHE A 200 14.47 26.22 1.27
N THR A 201 15.50 25.85 0.53
CA THR A 201 16.55 26.75 0.02
C THR A 201 16.77 26.50 -1.47
N SER A 202 17.64 27.27 -2.09
CA SER A 202 18.06 27.04 -3.49
C SER A 202 18.79 25.69 -3.71
N LYS A 203 19.18 25.01 -2.64
CA LYS A 203 19.86 23.71 -2.66
C LYS A 203 18.91 22.53 -2.43
N THR A 204 17.66 22.79 -2.05
CA THR A 204 16.68 21.75 -1.83
C THR A 204 16.36 21.03 -3.13
N LYS A 205 16.55 19.72 -3.16
CA LYS A 205 16.31 18.84 -4.31
C LYS A 205 15.16 17.88 -4.09
N VAL A 206 14.97 17.44 -2.84
CA VAL A 206 14.00 16.40 -2.50
C VAL A 206 13.23 16.79 -1.26
N VAL A 207 11.94 16.50 -1.27
CA VAL A 207 11.06 16.57 -0.10
C VAL A 207 10.42 15.21 0.09
N LEU A 208 10.60 14.61 1.26
CA LEU A 208 9.93 13.39 1.68
C LEU A 208 8.76 13.76 2.59
N ILE A 209 7.56 13.41 2.16
CA ILE A 209 6.32 13.68 2.91
C ILE A 209 5.66 12.34 3.24
N GLU A 210 5.38 12.12 4.52
CA GLU A 210 4.56 11.00 4.97
C GLU A 210 3.09 11.33 4.68
N HIS A 211 2.46 10.57 3.78
CA HIS A 211 1.05 10.78 3.45
C HIS A 211 0.14 10.45 4.64
N LEU A 212 0.52 9.39 5.40
CA LEU A 212 -0.05 9.05 6.71
C LEU A 212 1.11 8.82 7.68
N VAL A 213 1.17 9.63 8.73
CA VAL A 213 2.15 9.47 9.79
C VAL A 213 1.77 8.24 10.63
N ASN A 214 2.67 7.27 10.75
CA ASN A 214 2.40 6.00 11.44
C ASN A 214 2.11 6.12 12.94
N TRP A 215 2.39 7.27 13.53
CA TRP A 215 2.14 7.56 14.95
C TRP A 215 0.76 8.15 15.22
N THR A 216 0.19 8.83 14.26
CA THR A 216 -1.01 9.67 14.46
C THR A 216 -2.13 9.41 13.46
N GLY A 217 -1.86 8.74 12.37
CA GLY A 217 -2.84 8.47 11.31
C GLY A 217 -3.08 9.62 10.37
#